data_84c2a080ac29d612e2bf373663f8b526
#
_entry.id   84c2a080ac29d612e2bf373663f8b526
#
_cell.length_a   1.000
_cell.length_b   1.000
_cell.length_c   1.000
_cell.angle_alpha   90.00
_cell.angle_beta   90.00
_cell.angle_gamma   90.00
#
_symmetry.space_group_name_H-M   'P 1'
#
loop_
_entity.id
_entity.type
_entity.pdbx_description
1 polymer ?
#
loop_
_entity_poly.entity_id
_entity_poly.type
_entity_poly.pdbx_seq_one_letter_code
_entity_poly.pdbx_strand_id
1 'polypeptide(L)'
;MQNISSYGQFHSNKILHISDYLKNLNEKNEASSSSVLPASFYQEGESMTALKVMRSAGINPANGREVFIDKDGNYTYEYSYKDKYVAGDTSPVVNGAFGASFSWKSLDFSMTFAYRLGATVYNQTLATKVEGGNPRENADRRVFYDRWKQPGDMAKYKNIASREVTPVTDRFVAKEYALDGSSLKVSYTLPHNWITRIHLRRAMVSLSTGDLFNWSSIRRERGLDYPFARTFQFSLSLNI
;
A
#
# COMPACT_ATOMS: atom_id res chain seq x y z
N MET A 1 -1.68 36.70 -2.13
CA MET A 1 -2.23 35.97 -3.30
C MET A 1 -2.59 34.56 -2.84
N GLN A 2 -3.73 34.06 -3.27
CA GLN A 2 -4.17 32.68 -2.96
C GLN A 2 -4.27 31.92 -4.26
N ASN A 3 -3.82 30.67 -4.27
CA ASN A 3 -3.97 29.79 -5.41
C ASN A 3 -4.35 28.39 -4.92
N ILE A 4 -5.36 27.79 -5.54
CA ILE A 4 -5.78 26.41 -5.30
C ILE A 4 -5.66 25.68 -6.62
N SER A 5 -5.02 24.53 -6.60
CA SER A 5 -4.86 23.66 -7.76
C SER A 5 -5.34 22.25 -7.43
N SER A 6 -5.97 21.59 -8.38
CA SER A 6 -6.35 20.19 -8.25
C SER A 6 -6.26 19.50 -9.60
N TYR A 7 -5.90 18.23 -9.59
CA TYR A 7 -6.03 17.34 -10.74
C TYR A 7 -6.49 15.97 -10.28
N GLY A 8 -7.18 15.27 -11.17
CA GLY A 8 -7.60 13.89 -10.96
C GLY A 8 -7.42 13.12 -12.26
N GLN A 9 -7.04 11.88 -12.13
CA GLN A 9 -6.86 10.95 -13.22
C GLN A 9 -7.69 9.70 -12.97
N PHE A 10 -8.49 9.31 -13.96
CA PHE A 10 -9.13 8.00 -14.03
C PHE A 10 -8.21 7.05 -14.77
N HIS A 11 -8.08 5.86 -14.25
CA HIS A 11 -7.22 4.85 -14.84
C HIS A 11 -8.01 3.57 -15.11
N SER A 12 -7.88 3.06 -16.32
CA SER A 12 -8.40 1.75 -16.73
C SER A 12 -7.46 1.18 -17.77
N ASN A 13 -7.15 -0.09 -17.65
CA ASN A 13 -6.33 -0.80 -18.62
C ASN A 13 -6.90 -2.18 -18.91
N LYS A 14 -6.62 -2.70 -20.10
CA LYS A 14 -7.04 -4.02 -20.54
C LYS A 14 -5.97 -4.62 -21.44
N ILE A 15 -5.58 -5.85 -21.14
CA ILE A 15 -4.66 -6.61 -22.00
C ILE A 15 -5.43 -7.06 -23.25
N LEU A 16 -4.95 -6.68 -24.41
CA LEU A 16 -5.54 -7.08 -25.69
C LEU A 16 -4.91 -8.37 -26.21
N HIS A 17 -3.60 -8.52 -26.04
CA HIS A 17 -2.85 -9.69 -26.49
C HIS A 17 -1.65 -9.95 -25.59
N ILE A 18 -1.34 -11.22 -25.33
CA ILE A 18 -0.16 -11.64 -24.57
C ILE A 18 0.84 -12.38 -25.45
N SER A 19 2.14 -12.11 -25.27
CA SER A 19 3.21 -12.81 -25.94
C SER A 19 3.39 -14.24 -25.40
N ASP A 20 4.05 -15.09 -26.19
CA ASP A 20 4.35 -16.46 -25.73
C ASP A 20 5.27 -16.48 -24.50
N TYR A 21 6.12 -15.46 -24.33
CA TYR A 21 6.89 -15.28 -23.12
C TYR A 21 6.01 -15.12 -21.87
N LEU A 22 4.95 -14.32 -21.96
CA LEU A 22 4.01 -14.12 -20.84
C LEU A 22 3.17 -15.37 -20.58
N LYS A 23 2.82 -16.15 -21.61
CA LYS A 23 2.16 -17.46 -21.43
C LYS A 23 3.07 -18.41 -20.66
N ASN A 24 4.34 -18.55 -21.05
CA ASN A 24 5.34 -19.37 -20.35
C ASN A 24 5.58 -18.90 -18.90
N LEU A 25 5.51 -17.57 -18.64
CA LEU A 25 5.63 -17.03 -17.29
C LEU A 25 4.42 -17.42 -16.44
N ASN A 26 3.20 -17.38 -17.00
CA ASN A 26 2.00 -17.84 -16.34
C ASN A 26 2.11 -19.32 -15.95
N GLU A 27 2.55 -20.20 -16.86
CA GLU A 27 2.75 -21.64 -16.60
C GLU A 27 3.75 -21.89 -15.47
N LYS A 28 4.87 -21.14 -15.45
CA LYS A 28 5.84 -21.22 -14.36
C LYS A 28 5.26 -20.79 -13.03
N ASN A 29 4.46 -19.73 -13.03
CA ASN A 29 3.79 -19.25 -11.82
C ASN A 29 2.70 -20.23 -11.33
N GLU A 30 2.01 -20.91 -12.25
CA GLU A 30 1.06 -21.98 -11.92
C GLU A 30 1.74 -23.19 -11.29
N ALA A 31 2.92 -23.57 -11.75
CA ALA A 31 3.70 -24.66 -11.19
C ALA A 31 4.26 -24.35 -9.79
N SER A 32 4.37 -23.07 -9.43
CA SER A 32 4.88 -22.62 -8.13
C SER A 32 3.75 -22.55 -7.08
N SER A 33 3.34 -23.70 -6.57
CA SER A 33 2.21 -23.86 -5.63
C SER A 33 2.39 -23.23 -4.24
N SER A 34 3.58 -22.69 -3.92
CA SER A 34 3.93 -22.24 -2.56
C SER A 34 4.19 -20.75 -2.43
N SER A 35 3.77 -19.92 -3.38
CA SER A 35 4.05 -18.49 -3.34
C SER A 35 3.27 -17.77 -2.24
N VAL A 36 3.99 -17.14 -1.31
CA VAL A 36 3.47 -16.23 -0.28
C VAL A 36 3.15 -14.86 -0.87
N LEU A 37 3.66 -14.57 -2.06
CA LEU A 37 3.49 -13.31 -2.76
C LEU A 37 2.47 -13.47 -3.89
N PRO A 38 1.59 -12.47 -4.12
CA PRO A 38 0.80 -12.42 -5.33
C PRO A 38 1.72 -12.43 -6.55
N ALA A 39 1.68 -13.51 -7.33
CA ALA A 39 2.39 -13.56 -8.60
C ALA A 39 1.58 -12.85 -9.68
N SER A 40 2.25 -12.15 -10.59
CA SER A 40 1.61 -11.57 -11.77
C SER A 40 1.14 -12.70 -12.68
N PHE A 41 -0.11 -12.62 -13.10
CA PHE A 41 -0.72 -13.54 -14.05
C PHE A 41 -1.46 -12.72 -15.10
N TYR A 42 -1.07 -12.86 -16.34
CA TYR A 42 -1.57 -12.05 -17.45
C TYR A 42 -2.55 -12.85 -18.30
N GLN A 43 -3.75 -12.33 -18.46
CA GLN A 43 -4.78 -12.93 -19.29
C GLN A 43 -5.40 -11.87 -20.21
N GLU A 44 -5.62 -12.23 -21.45
CA GLU A 44 -6.30 -11.35 -22.39
C GLU A 44 -7.72 -11.00 -21.90
N GLY A 45 -8.06 -9.73 -21.99
CA GLY A 45 -9.32 -9.22 -21.49
C GLY A 45 -9.30 -8.72 -20.05
N GLU A 46 -8.25 -9.03 -19.27
CA GLU A 46 -8.09 -8.57 -17.89
C GLU A 46 -7.17 -7.34 -17.80
N SER A 47 -7.15 -6.71 -16.62
CA SER A 47 -6.19 -5.64 -16.33
C SER A 47 -4.78 -6.21 -16.15
N MET A 48 -3.76 -5.46 -16.59
CA MET A 48 -2.35 -5.79 -16.35
C MET A 48 -1.98 -5.78 -14.85
N THR A 49 -2.75 -5.06 -14.05
CA THR A 49 -2.60 -4.94 -12.58
C THR A 49 -3.66 -5.71 -11.81
N ALA A 50 -4.32 -6.70 -12.44
CA ALA A 50 -5.30 -7.56 -11.80
C ALA A 50 -4.67 -8.37 -10.66
N LEU A 51 -5.28 -8.29 -9.47
CA LEU A 51 -4.88 -9.07 -8.30
C LEU A 51 -5.62 -10.40 -8.28
N LYS A 52 -4.90 -11.49 -8.51
CA LYS A 52 -5.45 -12.85 -8.47
C LYS A 52 -5.11 -13.55 -7.15
N VAL A 53 -6.14 -14.01 -6.46
CA VAL A 53 -6.05 -14.71 -5.18
C VAL A 53 -7.01 -15.90 -5.15
N MET A 54 -6.78 -16.86 -4.28
CA MET A 54 -7.72 -17.95 -4.03
C MET A 54 -8.78 -17.49 -3.00
N ARG A 55 -10.02 -17.96 -3.17
CA ARG A 55 -11.07 -17.70 -2.18
C ARG A 55 -10.82 -18.50 -0.91
N SER A 56 -11.07 -17.90 0.22
CA SER A 56 -10.95 -18.54 1.53
C SER A 56 -12.25 -18.42 2.32
N ALA A 57 -12.69 -19.53 2.90
CA ALA A 57 -13.75 -19.57 3.89
C ALA A 57 -13.26 -19.23 5.31
N GLY A 58 -11.96 -18.89 5.46
CA GLY A 58 -11.34 -18.59 6.74
C GLY A 58 -10.71 -19.79 7.43
N ILE A 59 -10.52 -19.69 8.73
CA ILE A 59 -9.93 -20.75 9.56
C ILE A 59 -11.03 -21.63 10.10
N ASN A 60 -10.90 -22.95 9.85
CA ASN A 60 -11.85 -23.92 10.36
C ASN A 60 -11.76 -24.01 11.90
N PRO A 61 -12.87 -23.72 12.62
CA PRO A 61 -12.87 -23.77 14.07
C PRO A 61 -12.54 -25.15 14.66
N ALA A 62 -12.80 -26.24 13.91
CA ALA A 62 -12.58 -27.58 14.42
C ALA A 62 -11.09 -27.96 14.47
N ASN A 63 -10.27 -27.49 13.52
CA ASN A 63 -8.89 -27.95 13.37
C ASN A 63 -7.84 -26.84 13.15
N GLY A 64 -8.28 -25.58 13.06
CA GLY A 64 -7.39 -24.42 12.91
C GLY A 64 -6.70 -24.28 11.55
N ARG A 65 -7.09 -25.08 10.56
CA ARG A 65 -6.56 -25.00 9.19
C ARG A 65 -7.40 -24.04 8.35
N GLU A 66 -6.75 -23.38 7.39
CA GLU A 66 -7.46 -22.57 6.40
C GLU A 66 -8.25 -23.46 5.43
N VAL A 67 -9.48 -23.07 5.17
CA VAL A 67 -10.36 -23.71 4.19
C VAL A 67 -10.44 -22.82 2.96
N PHE A 68 -10.17 -23.39 1.81
CA PHE A 68 -10.27 -22.72 0.53
C PHE A 68 -11.58 -23.06 -0.18
N ILE A 69 -11.93 -22.25 -1.15
CA ILE A 69 -13.08 -22.49 -2.03
C ILE A 69 -12.53 -22.58 -3.45
N ASP A 70 -12.72 -23.72 -4.10
CA ASP A 70 -12.32 -23.93 -5.47
C ASP A 70 -13.18 -23.14 -6.48
N LYS A 71 -12.84 -23.17 -7.76
CA LYS A 71 -13.61 -22.50 -8.82
C LYS A 71 -15.04 -23.00 -8.97
N ASP A 72 -15.31 -24.25 -8.55
CA ASP A 72 -16.63 -24.91 -8.62
C ASP A 72 -17.47 -24.63 -7.36
N GLY A 73 -16.90 -23.91 -6.37
CA GLY A 73 -17.56 -23.53 -5.12
C GLY A 73 -17.46 -24.55 -3.99
N ASN A 74 -16.66 -25.62 -4.14
CA ASN A 74 -16.48 -26.62 -3.11
C ASN A 74 -15.42 -26.23 -2.09
N TYR A 75 -15.59 -26.67 -0.85
CA TYR A 75 -14.59 -26.49 0.21
C TYR A 75 -13.46 -27.50 0.07
N THR A 76 -12.22 -27.00 0.15
CA THR A 76 -11.02 -27.81 0.08
C THR A 76 -9.95 -27.31 1.06
N TYR A 77 -9.02 -28.19 1.44
CA TYR A 77 -7.81 -27.82 2.18
C TYR A 77 -6.58 -27.72 1.27
N GLU A 78 -6.75 -27.97 -0.02
CA GLU A 78 -5.69 -27.91 -1.00
C GLU A 78 -5.70 -26.55 -1.70
N TYR A 79 -4.56 -25.86 -1.64
CA TYR A 79 -4.37 -24.62 -2.36
C TYR A 79 -4.01 -24.91 -3.81
N SER A 80 -4.76 -24.35 -4.74
CA SER A 80 -4.52 -24.50 -6.17
C SER A 80 -4.40 -23.13 -6.84
N TYR A 81 -3.36 -22.95 -7.63
CA TYR A 81 -3.19 -21.75 -8.41
C TYR A 81 -4.29 -21.57 -9.47
N LYS A 82 -4.83 -22.68 -9.98
CA LYS A 82 -5.88 -22.73 -11.02
C LYS A 82 -7.24 -22.26 -10.52
N ASP A 83 -7.44 -22.24 -9.19
CA ASP A 83 -8.68 -21.81 -8.55
C ASP A 83 -8.66 -20.34 -8.12
N LYS A 84 -7.62 -19.59 -8.51
CA LYS A 84 -7.55 -18.16 -8.28
C LYS A 84 -8.57 -17.41 -9.13
N TYR A 85 -9.09 -16.35 -8.57
CA TYR A 85 -9.97 -15.40 -9.25
C TYR A 85 -9.42 -13.97 -9.13
N VAL A 86 -9.92 -13.06 -9.94
CA VAL A 86 -9.58 -11.63 -9.88
C VAL A 86 -10.34 -10.98 -8.74
N ALA A 87 -9.66 -10.70 -7.65
CA ALA A 87 -10.24 -10.00 -6.49
C ALA A 87 -10.42 -8.49 -6.73
N GLY A 88 -9.69 -7.94 -7.68
CA GLY A 88 -9.75 -6.55 -8.08
C GLY A 88 -8.50 -6.10 -8.80
N ASP A 89 -8.34 -4.78 -8.89
CA ASP A 89 -7.19 -4.14 -9.54
C ASP A 89 -6.33 -3.45 -8.47
N THR A 90 -5.01 -3.63 -8.55
CA THR A 90 -4.07 -2.94 -7.65
C THR A 90 -3.86 -1.48 -8.05
N SER A 91 -4.20 -1.12 -9.28
CA SER A 91 -4.23 0.27 -9.72
C SER A 91 -5.48 0.97 -9.16
N PRO A 92 -5.37 2.17 -8.58
CA PRO A 92 -6.53 2.91 -8.12
C PRO A 92 -7.42 3.30 -9.31
N VAL A 93 -8.74 3.25 -9.12
CA VAL A 93 -9.72 3.71 -10.12
C VAL A 93 -9.58 5.19 -10.36
N VAL A 94 -9.34 5.95 -9.28
CA VAL A 94 -9.10 7.39 -9.31
C VAL A 94 -7.90 7.72 -8.45
N ASN A 95 -6.98 8.51 -8.98
CA ASN A 95 -5.90 9.11 -8.21
C ASN A 95 -5.67 10.56 -8.64
N GLY A 96 -5.08 11.33 -7.77
CA GLY A 96 -4.81 12.73 -8.07
C GLY A 96 -4.17 13.46 -6.91
N ALA A 97 -4.05 14.75 -7.06
CA ALA A 97 -3.60 15.63 -6.01
C ALA A 97 -4.36 16.96 -6.03
N PHE A 98 -4.43 17.58 -4.86
CA PHE A 98 -4.86 18.95 -4.72
C PHE A 98 -3.93 19.69 -3.76
N GLY A 99 -3.80 20.98 -3.96
CA GLY A 99 -2.92 21.81 -3.16
C GLY A 99 -3.43 23.24 -3.05
N ALA A 100 -2.96 23.89 -2.02
CA ALA A 100 -3.20 25.31 -1.79
C ALA A 100 -1.88 26.02 -1.51
N SER A 101 -1.76 27.22 -2.07
CA SER A 101 -0.68 28.14 -1.73
C SER A 101 -1.25 29.50 -1.33
N PHE A 102 -0.62 30.09 -0.34
CA PHE A 102 -1.01 31.37 0.23
C PHE A 102 0.21 32.23 0.43
N SER A 103 0.20 33.45 -0.11
CA SER A 103 1.26 34.43 0.07
C SER A 103 0.71 35.65 0.82
N TRP A 104 1.35 35.99 1.92
CA TRP A 104 1.02 37.13 2.75
C TRP A 104 2.28 37.91 3.12
N LYS A 105 2.41 39.12 2.60
CA LYS A 105 3.64 39.94 2.73
C LYS A 105 4.86 39.17 2.24
N SER A 106 5.77 38.83 3.17
CA SER A 106 7.02 38.11 2.90
C SER A 106 6.92 36.60 3.20
N LEU A 107 5.74 36.09 3.58
CA LEU A 107 5.51 34.70 3.95
C LEU A 107 4.76 33.99 2.83
N ASP A 108 5.32 32.91 2.37
CA ASP A 108 4.70 31.99 1.43
C ASP A 108 4.48 30.64 2.11
N PHE A 109 3.27 30.12 1.99
CA PHE A 109 2.84 28.83 2.50
C PHE A 109 2.31 27.98 1.35
N SER A 110 2.70 26.73 1.26
CA SER A 110 2.11 25.79 0.31
C SER A 110 1.96 24.40 0.93
N MET A 111 0.86 23.74 0.61
CA MET A 111 0.53 22.41 1.06
C MET A 111 -0.05 21.61 -0.09
N THR A 112 0.35 20.34 -0.19
CA THR A 112 -0.12 19.42 -1.23
C THR A 112 -0.61 18.13 -0.60
N PHE A 113 -1.74 17.65 -1.09
CA PHE A 113 -2.36 16.40 -0.72
C PHE A 113 -2.44 15.51 -1.96
N ALA A 114 -2.22 14.20 -1.78
CA ALA A 114 -2.46 13.22 -2.82
C ALA A 114 -3.56 12.25 -2.35
N TYR A 115 -4.37 11.79 -3.28
CA TYR A 115 -5.42 10.82 -2.98
C TYR A 115 -5.41 9.66 -3.96
N ARG A 116 -5.79 8.47 -3.45
CA ARG A 116 -5.95 7.22 -4.20
C ARG A 116 -7.24 6.55 -3.75
N LEU A 117 -8.07 6.19 -4.71
CA LEU A 117 -9.41 5.66 -4.43
C LEU A 117 -9.64 4.36 -5.22
N GLY A 118 -10.09 3.33 -4.51
CA GLY A 118 -10.60 2.11 -5.10
C GLY A 118 -9.56 1.08 -5.53
N ALA A 119 -8.28 1.25 -5.19
CA ALA A 119 -7.28 0.20 -5.39
C ALA A 119 -7.61 -1.05 -4.56
N THR A 120 -7.26 -2.23 -5.07
CA THR A 120 -7.36 -3.48 -4.33
C THR A 120 -5.95 -3.86 -3.87
N VAL A 121 -5.73 -3.95 -2.56
CA VAL A 121 -4.41 -4.18 -1.99
C VAL A 121 -4.37 -5.52 -1.27
N TYR A 122 -3.33 -6.30 -1.53
CA TYR A 122 -3.00 -7.48 -0.74
C TYR A 122 -2.08 -7.07 0.41
N ASN A 123 -2.53 -7.26 1.66
CA ASN A 123 -1.74 -6.89 2.83
C ASN A 123 -0.71 -7.97 3.15
N GLN A 124 0.41 -7.91 2.45
CA GLN A 124 1.53 -8.84 2.60
C GLN A 124 2.05 -8.91 4.04
N THR A 125 2.06 -7.79 4.76
CA THR A 125 2.56 -7.75 6.14
C THR A 125 1.67 -8.56 7.07
N LEU A 126 0.35 -8.52 6.91
CA LEU A 126 -0.54 -9.38 7.69
C LEU A 126 -0.30 -10.86 7.39
N ALA A 127 -0.09 -11.23 6.13
CA ALA A 127 0.15 -12.62 5.76
C ALA A 127 1.49 -13.14 6.29
N THR A 128 2.58 -12.38 6.11
CA THR A 128 3.94 -12.88 6.40
C THR A 128 4.44 -12.54 7.80
N LYS A 129 4.14 -11.34 8.31
CA LYS A 129 4.69 -10.86 9.58
C LYS A 129 3.71 -11.02 10.74
N VAL A 130 2.42 -11.14 10.47
CA VAL A 130 1.40 -11.38 11.50
C VAL A 130 1.01 -12.87 11.51
N GLU A 131 0.40 -13.39 10.46
CA GLU A 131 0.00 -14.81 10.46
C GLU A 131 1.21 -15.74 10.40
N GLY A 132 2.15 -15.52 9.48
CA GLY A 132 3.40 -16.27 9.35
C GLY A 132 4.50 -15.84 10.31
N GLY A 133 4.24 -14.89 11.21
CA GLY A 133 5.25 -14.34 12.12
C GLY A 133 5.85 -15.38 13.06
N ASN A 134 7.16 -15.29 13.27
CA ASN A 134 7.88 -16.15 14.21
C ASN A 134 7.92 -15.48 15.61
N PRO A 135 7.26 -16.05 16.64
CA PRO A 135 7.23 -15.45 17.98
C PRO A 135 8.58 -15.52 18.70
N ARG A 136 9.57 -16.24 18.16
CA ARG A 136 10.93 -16.34 18.71
C ARG A 136 11.85 -15.21 18.25
N GLU A 137 11.39 -14.40 17.32
CA GLU A 137 12.10 -13.26 16.76
C GLU A 137 11.41 -11.95 17.16
N ASN A 138 11.97 -10.81 16.74
CA ASN A 138 11.29 -9.52 16.89
C ASN A 138 10.05 -9.50 16.00
N ALA A 139 8.89 -9.75 16.61
CA ALA A 139 7.63 -9.94 15.92
C ALA A 139 6.65 -8.79 16.18
N ASP A 140 5.75 -8.56 15.22
CA ASP A 140 4.62 -7.65 15.40
C ASP A 140 3.74 -8.15 16.56
N ARG A 141 3.32 -7.24 17.45
CA ARG A 141 2.43 -7.57 18.57
C ARG A 141 1.16 -8.32 18.15
N ARG A 142 0.66 -8.06 16.94
CA ARG A 142 -0.54 -8.72 16.39
C ARG A 142 -0.38 -10.24 16.20
N VAL A 143 0.86 -10.75 16.17
CA VAL A 143 1.15 -12.19 16.08
C VAL A 143 0.45 -12.98 17.18
N PHE A 144 0.20 -12.38 18.34
CA PHE A 144 -0.40 -13.06 19.50
C PHE A 144 -1.92 -12.98 19.58
N TYR A 145 -2.58 -12.21 18.70
CA TYR A 145 -4.02 -11.97 18.76
C TYR A 145 -4.77 -12.67 17.64
N ASP A 146 -6.07 -12.91 17.86
CA ASP A 146 -7.03 -13.49 16.91
C ASP A 146 -6.57 -14.84 16.30
N ARG A 147 -5.86 -15.63 17.11
CA ARG A 147 -5.31 -16.94 16.74
C ARG A 147 -6.18 -18.09 17.19
N TRP A 148 -6.32 -19.09 16.34
CA TRP A 148 -6.89 -20.37 16.73
C TRP A 148 -5.98 -21.07 17.72
N LYS A 149 -6.55 -21.55 18.86
CA LYS A 149 -5.83 -22.23 19.96
C LYS A 149 -6.37 -23.63 20.20
N GLN A 150 -7.71 -23.79 20.15
CA GLN A 150 -8.39 -25.03 20.44
C GLN A 150 -9.65 -25.20 19.58
N PRO A 151 -10.15 -26.44 19.41
CA PRO A 151 -11.40 -26.70 18.71
C PRO A 151 -12.57 -25.85 19.25
N GLY A 152 -13.29 -25.20 18.34
CA GLY A 152 -14.37 -24.27 18.64
C GLY A 152 -13.99 -22.79 18.57
N ASP A 153 -12.71 -22.44 18.51
CA ASP A 153 -12.27 -21.05 18.41
C ASP A 153 -12.59 -20.45 17.04
N MET A 154 -13.30 -19.33 17.04
CA MET A 154 -13.51 -18.49 15.86
C MET A 154 -12.34 -17.54 15.73
N ALA A 155 -11.40 -17.81 14.83
CA ALA A 155 -10.15 -17.08 14.72
C ALA A 155 -9.91 -16.54 13.32
N LYS A 156 -9.19 -15.40 13.25
CA LYS A 156 -8.76 -14.82 11.97
C LYS A 156 -7.49 -15.47 11.43
N TYR A 157 -6.63 -15.97 12.31
CA TYR A 157 -5.32 -16.50 11.96
C TYR A 157 -5.17 -17.94 12.45
N LYS A 158 -4.33 -18.69 11.74
CA LYS A 158 -3.95 -20.06 12.10
C LYS A 158 -3.31 -20.13 13.48
N ASN A 159 -3.18 -21.32 14.02
CA ASN A 159 -2.43 -21.54 15.26
C ASN A 159 -1.00 -20.98 15.13
N ILE A 160 -0.51 -20.33 16.18
CA ILE A 160 0.84 -19.73 16.21
C ILE A 160 1.96 -20.80 16.07
N ALA A 161 1.68 -22.03 16.43
CA ALA A 161 2.60 -23.15 16.26
C ALA A 161 2.62 -23.72 14.84
N SER A 162 1.62 -23.37 14.01
CA SER A 162 1.59 -23.83 12.61
C SER A 162 2.74 -23.22 11.84
N ARG A 163 3.50 -24.07 11.14
CA ARG A 163 4.59 -23.69 10.23
C ARG A 163 4.18 -23.77 8.76
N GLU A 164 2.92 -24.06 8.51
CA GLU A 164 2.40 -24.05 7.15
C GLU A 164 2.50 -22.65 6.54
N VAL A 165 2.96 -22.60 5.31
CA VAL A 165 3.01 -21.36 4.53
C VAL A 165 1.60 -20.80 4.41
N THR A 166 1.46 -19.48 4.58
CA THR A 166 0.21 -18.77 4.33
C THR A 166 0.12 -18.47 2.84
N PRO A 167 -0.76 -19.14 2.09
CA PRO A 167 -0.89 -18.88 0.67
C PRO A 167 -1.64 -17.57 0.40
N VAL A 168 -1.61 -17.14 -0.87
CA VAL A 168 -2.26 -15.90 -1.29
C VAL A 168 -3.76 -16.09 -1.42
N THR A 169 -4.50 -15.63 -0.40
CA THR A 169 -5.96 -15.72 -0.33
C THR A 169 -6.60 -14.34 -0.12
N ASP A 170 -7.90 -14.25 -0.34
CA ASP A 170 -8.67 -13.03 -0.19
C ASP A 170 -8.82 -12.54 1.27
N ARG A 171 -8.45 -13.36 2.27
CA ARG A 171 -8.42 -12.93 3.68
C ARG A 171 -7.54 -11.70 3.94
N PHE A 172 -6.55 -11.48 3.09
CA PHE A 172 -5.62 -10.36 3.20
C PHE A 172 -5.84 -9.29 2.13
N VAL A 173 -6.94 -9.38 1.39
CA VAL A 173 -7.32 -8.42 0.38
C VAL A 173 -8.25 -7.37 0.97
N ALA A 174 -7.99 -6.10 0.66
CA ALA A 174 -8.86 -5.01 1.06
C ALA A 174 -8.89 -3.89 0.01
N LYS A 175 -9.95 -3.07 0.02
CA LYS A 175 -10.06 -1.86 -0.82
C LYS A 175 -9.36 -0.69 -0.15
N GLU A 176 -8.45 -0.04 -0.88
CA GLU A 176 -7.74 1.15 -0.42
C GLU A 176 -8.46 2.42 -0.84
N TYR A 177 -8.70 3.28 0.14
CA TYR A 177 -9.08 4.68 0.01
C TYR A 177 -8.09 5.47 0.85
N ALA A 178 -7.23 6.25 0.22
CA ALA A 178 -6.14 6.93 0.91
C ALA A 178 -6.09 8.41 0.58
N LEU A 179 -5.75 9.21 1.60
CA LEU A 179 -5.41 10.62 1.52
C LEU A 179 -4.08 10.84 2.21
N ASP A 180 -3.11 11.30 1.46
CA ASP A 180 -1.75 11.59 1.93
C ASP A 180 -1.53 13.09 2.01
N GLY A 181 -1.06 13.59 3.16
CA GLY A 181 -0.45 14.91 3.27
C GLY A 181 0.97 14.85 2.71
N SER A 182 1.11 15.16 1.41
CA SER A 182 2.34 14.85 0.66
C SER A 182 3.47 15.83 0.97
N SER A 183 3.17 17.13 1.07
CA SER A 183 4.20 18.13 1.36
C SER A 183 3.63 19.38 2.04
N LEU A 184 4.46 19.97 2.85
CA LEU A 184 4.26 21.30 3.44
C LEU A 184 5.54 22.10 3.24
N LYS A 185 5.41 23.31 2.73
CA LYS A 185 6.51 24.27 2.60
C LYS A 185 6.10 25.62 3.12
N VAL A 186 6.96 26.20 3.95
CA VAL A 186 6.85 27.58 4.44
C VAL A 186 8.11 28.31 4.03
N SER A 187 7.97 29.45 3.37
CA SER A 187 9.09 30.27 2.93
C SER A 187 8.93 31.70 3.43
N TYR A 188 10.01 32.31 3.84
CA TYR A 188 10.05 33.67 4.27
C TYR A 188 11.11 34.47 3.49
N THR A 189 10.67 35.49 2.78
CA THR A 189 11.57 36.41 2.09
C THR A 189 12.01 37.48 3.09
N LEU A 190 13.33 37.61 3.29
CA LEU A 190 13.87 38.58 4.23
C LEU A 190 13.58 40.03 3.77
N PRO A 191 13.30 40.95 4.70
CA PRO A 191 13.08 42.37 4.40
C PRO A 191 14.27 43.00 3.70
N HIS A 192 14.00 43.87 2.72
CA HIS A 192 15.03 44.54 1.92
C HIS A 192 16.08 45.25 2.78
N ASN A 193 15.65 45.90 3.86
CA ASN A 193 16.54 46.66 4.77
C ASN A 193 17.61 45.79 5.46
N TRP A 194 17.38 44.46 5.56
CA TRP A 194 18.37 43.55 6.16
C TRP A 194 19.38 43.07 5.12
N ILE A 195 18.90 42.80 3.92
CA ILE A 195 19.72 42.18 2.86
C ILE A 195 20.61 43.17 2.13
N THR A 196 20.22 44.46 2.03
CA THR A 196 21.04 45.52 1.42
C THR A 196 22.33 45.79 2.19
N ARG A 197 22.35 45.59 3.51
CA ARG A 197 23.56 45.74 4.34
C ARG A 197 24.65 44.74 3.98
N ILE A 198 24.28 43.60 3.40
CA ILE A 198 25.19 42.52 2.98
C ILE A 198 25.26 42.36 1.46
N HIS A 199 24.87 43.41 0.72
CA HIS A 199 24.93 43.50 -0.75
C HIS A 199 24.15 42.38 -1.49
N LEU A 200 23.07 41.89 -0.89
CA LEU A 200 22.17 40.93 -1.55
C LEU A 200 20.95 41.64 -2.12
N ARG A 201 20.48 41.16 -3.27
CA ARG A 201 19.23 41.61 -3.90
C ARG A 201 18.01 40.92 -3.31
N ARG A 202 18.14 39.62 -3.01
CA ARG A 202 17.08 38.81 -2.41
C ARG A 202 17.67 37.72 -1.55
N ALA A 203 17.07 37.47 -0.39
CA ALA A 203 17.35 36.34 0.43
C ALA A 203 16.03 35.71 0.90
N MET A 204 15.93 34.38 0.81
CA MET A 204 14.74 33.63 1.20
C MET A 204 15.15 32.39 2.00
N VAL A 205 14.49 32.20 3.12
CA VAL A 205 14.62 31.03 3.97
C VAL A 205 13.37 30.18 3.77
N SER A 206 13.52 28.87 3.60
CA SER A 206 12.38 27.97 3.53
C SER A 206 12.58 26.71 4.35
N LEU A 207 11.49 26.26 4.94
CA LEU A 207 11.37 25.00 5.64
C LEU A 207 10.35 24.15 4.90
N SER A 208 10.71 22.91 4.58
CA SER A 208 9.79 21.96 3.96
C SER A 208 9.86 20.61 4.64
N THR A 209 8.75 19.93 4.63
CA THR A 209 8.63 18.55 5.12
C THR A 209 7.66 17.77 4.24
N GLY A 210 7.92 16.48 4.09
CA GLY A 210 7.03 15.56 3.40
C GLY A 210 6.37 14.59 4.37
N ASP A 211 5.49 13.77 3.82
CA ASP A 211 4.88 12.65 4.55
C ASP A 211 4.19 13.08 5.87
N LEU A 212 3.40 14.15 5.80
CA LEU A 212 2.77 14.78 6.96
C LEU A 212 1.85 13.82 7.71
N PHE A 213 0.98 13.15 6.96
CA PHE A 213 0.07 12.13 7.44
C PHE A 213 -0.35 11.21 6.29
N ASN A 214 -0.83 10.04 6.64
CA ASN A 214 -1.50 9.11 5.75
C ASN A 214 -2.82 8.70 6.40
N TRP A 215 -3.92 9.07 5.78
CA TRP A 215 -5.26 8.59 6.08
C TRP A 215 -5.62 7.51 5.08
N SER A 216 -5.80 6.28 5.54
CA SER A 216 -6.14 5.16 4.66
C SER A 216 -7.14 4.22 5.32
N SER A 217 -8.03 3.65 4.51
CA SER A 217 -8.92 2.56 4.94
C SER A 217 -8.15 1.30 5.32
N ILE A 218 -6.91 1.16 4.83
CA ILE A 218 -5.99 0.08 5.16
C ILE A 218 -4.84 0.66 5.96
N ARG A 219 -4.51 0.02 7.09
CA ARG A 219 -3.34 0.44 7.87
C ARG A 219 -2.09 0.37 7.00
N ARG A 220 -1.38 1.49 6.84
CA ARG A 220 -0.09 1.53 6.19
C ARG A 220 0.91 0.73 7.02
N GLU A 221 1.29 -0.43 6.51
CA GLU A 221 2.26 -1.30 7.14
C GLU A 221 3.66 -0.77 6.86
N ARG A 222 4.34 -0.38 7.91
CA ARG A 222 5.75 0.01 7.85
C ARG A 222 6.54 -1.17 8.37
N GLY A 223 7.37 -1.76 7.53
CA GLY A 223 8.16 -2.94 7.90
C GLY A 223 9.03 -2.70 9.14
N LEU A 224 9.38 -3.77 9.83
CA LEU A 224 10.25 -3.72 11.01
C LEU A 224 11.67 -3.25 10.64
N ASP A 225 12.05 -3.42 9.38
CA ASP A 225 13.41 -3.15 8.89
C ASP A 225 13.64 -1.67 8.55
N TYR A 226 12.58 -0.91 8.30
CA TYR A 226 12.67 0.51 7.94
C TYR A 226 11.73 1.34 8.82
N PRO A 227 12.23 1.85 9.95
CA PRO A 227 11.44 2.74 10.79
C PRO A 227 11.10 4.02 10.03
N PHE A 228 9.92 4.53 10.26
CA PHE A 228 9.49 5.78 9.65
C PHE A 228 10.30 6.96 10.17
N ALA A 229 10.90 7.71 9.26
CA ALA A 229 11.54 8.98 9.57
C ALA A 229 10.81 10.12 8.86
N ARG A 230 10.47 11.17 9.58
CA ARG A 230 10.07 12.44 8.99
C ARG A 230 11.31 13.24 8.64
N THR A 231 11.34 13.74 7.41
CA THR A 231 12.45 14.57 6.93
C THR A 231 12.03 16.02 6.94
N PHE A 232 12.84 16.86 7.58
CA PHE A 232 12.72 18.32 7.51
C PHE A 232 13.89 18.85 6.70
N GLN A 233 13.57 19.65 5.69
CA GLN A 233 14.57 20.28 4.84
C GLN A 233 14.55 21.78 5.07
N PHE A 234 15.67 22.31 5.46
CA PHE A 234 15.91 23.74 5.52
C PHE A 234 16.67 24.18 4.27
N SER A 235 16.25 25.27 3.66
CA SER A 235 16.95 25.85 2.50
C SER A 235 17.09 27.36 2.64
N LEU A 236 18.26 27.87 2.23
CA LEU A 236 18.57 29.27 2.13
C LEU A 236 18.88 29.58 0.66
N SER A 237 18.13 30.49 0.09
CA SER A 237 18.33 30.99 -1.28
C SER A 237 18.79 32.42 -1.24
N LEU A 238 19.95 32.72 -1.82
CA LEU A 238 20.56 34.04 -1.89
C LEU A 238 20.71 34.46 -3.34
N ASN A 239 20.39 35.74 -3.63
CA ASN A 239 20.59 36.36 -4.94
C ASN A 239 21.43 37.61 -4.72
N ILE A 240 22.57 37.69 -5.39
CA ILE A 240 23.56 38.78 -5.36
C ILE A 240 23.28 39.79 -6.44
#